data_b7d00487d80fb0d2eb41290fd1804fbe
#
_entry.id   b7d00487d80fb0d2eb41290fd1804fbe
#
_cell.length_a   1.000
_cell.length_b   1.000
_cell.length_c   1.000
_cell.angle_alpha   90.00
_cell.angle_beta   90.00
_cell.angle_gamma   90.00
#
_symmetry.space_group_name_H-M   'P 1'
#
loop_
_entity.id
_entity.type
_entity.pdbx_description
1 polymer ?
#
loop_
_entity_poly.entity_id
_entity_poly.type
_entity_poly.pdbx_seq_one_letter_code
_entity_poly.pdbx_strand_id
1 'polypeptide(L)'
;ILPLINKFEKDKSIKKILLTSSTLSSASIIAKKPLKKTTHIYYPFDIGFICNNFLNYWEPKIAIFVDSEIWPNMYEKINSKKIPLILINARITSKSFKRWQIFSSFAKNVFSKITIALPQNQETQNYLKRLGVKKIKFVGNLKYFKNDKQSLNKNVQKYFKNKKVFCAASTHYNEEKIIGKLHLKLKKKFKNLITILVPRHINRSEDIKQELRKLKLIVTERSSGHKPS
;
A
#
# COMPACT_ATOMS: atom_id res chain seq x y z
N ILE A 1 -3.23 3.74 -5.26
CA ILE A 1 -4.42 4.58 -5.44
C ILE A 1 -4.18 5.76 -6.39
N LEU A 2 -2.99 6.37 -6.43
CA LEU A 2 -2.69 7.53 -7.28
C LEU A 2 -3.05 7.36 -8.78
N PRO A 3 -2.79 6.21 -9.43
CA PRO A 3 -3.23 6.01 -10.82
C PRO A 3 -4.75 6.13 -11.02
N LEU A 4 -5.52 5.70 -10.02
CA LEU A 4 -6.99 5.82 -10.04
C LEU A 4 -7.42 7.28 -9.87
N ILE A 5 -6.82 8.01 -8.93
CA ILE A 5 -7.05 9.44 -8.72
C ILE A 5 -6.74 10.22 -10.00
N ASN A 6 -5.61 9.93 -10.66
CA ASN A 6 -5.24 10.57 -11.92
C ASN A 6 -6.26 10.31 -13.05
N LYS A 7 -6.92 9.15 -13.05
CA LYS A 7 -8.04 8.89 -13.97
C LYS A 7 -9.26 9.74 -13.63
N PHE A 8 -9.62 9.81 -12.35
CA PHE A 8 -10.74 10.62 -11.89
C PHE A 8 -10.53 12.12 -12.13
N GLU A 9 -9.30 12.63 -11.98
CA GLU A 9 -8.94 14.00 -12.32
C GLU A 9 -9.22 14.36 -13.79
N LYS A 10 -9.05 13.39 -14.70
CA LYS A 10 -9.28 13.57 -16.14
C LYS A 10 -10.73 13.37 -16.53
N ASP A 11 -11.54 12.76 -15.71
CA ASP A 11 -12.94 12.48 -16.00
C ASP A 11 -13.78 13.77 -15.86
N LYS A 12 -14.44 14.18 -16.95
CA LYS A 12 -15.26 15.40 -16.99
C LYS A 12 -16.53 15.31 -16.14
N SER A 13 -17.04 14.11 -15.89
CA SER A 13 -18.22 13.88 -15.05
C SER A 13 -17.93 14.09 -13.56
N ILE A 14 -16.67 13.99 -13.12
CA ILE A 14 -16.25 14.18 -11.75
C ILE A 14 -15.85 15.63 -11.53
N LYS A 15 -16.62 16.33 -10.69
CA LYS A 15 -16.39 17.76 -10.38
C LYS A 15 -15.35 17.97 -9.28
N LYS A 16 -15.46 17.21 -8.19
CA LYS A 16 -14.57 17.31 -7.00
C LYS A 16 -14.25 15.93 -6.46
N ILE A 17 -13.05 15.79 -5.92
CA ILE A 17 -12.56 14.57 -5.26
C ILE A 17 -12.10 14.96 -3.87
N LEU A 18 -12.67 14.35 -2.85
CA LEU A 18 -12.14 14.41 -1.49
C LEU A 18 -11.27 13.18 -1.25
N LEU A 19 -9.99 13.41 -1.02
CA LEU A 19 -9.04 12.35 -0.70
C LEU A 19 -8.64 12.43 0.75
N THR A 20 -8.88 11.36 1.50
CA THR A 20 -8.50 11.29 2.90
C THR A 20 -7.33 10.33 3.12
N SER A 21 -6.47 10.64 4.07
CA SER A 21 -5.41 9.73 4.53
C SER A 21 -5.20 9.86 6.04
N SER A 22 -4.66 8.82 6.67
CA SER A 22 -4.41 8.76 8.11
C SER A 22 -2.94 8.92 8.50
N THR A 23 -2.02 9.15 7.54
CA THR A 23 -0.58 9.25 7.81
C THR A 23 0.07 10.47 7.17
N LEU A 24 1.06 11.07 7.86
CA LEU A 24 1.88 12.16 7.35
C LEU A 24 2.60 11.80 6.04
N SER A 25 3.09 10.56 5.93
CA SER A 25 3.78 10.08 4.73
C SER A 25 2.86 10.10 3.50
N SER A 26 1.59 9.69 3.67
CA SER A 26 0.60 9.74 2.59
C SER A 26 0.29 11.18 2.20
N ALA A 27 0.11 12.07 3.17
CA ALA A 27 -0.13 13.49 2.94
C ALA A 27 1.01 14.14 2.14
N SER A 28 2.27 13.89 2.54
CA SER A 28 3.46 14.40 1.86
C SER A 28 3.57 13.93 0.40
N ILE A 29 3.15 12.70 0.11
CA ILE A 29 3.15 12.17 -1.26
C ILE A 29 2.06 12.85 -2.10
N ILE A 30 0.89 13.08 -1.53
CA ILE A 30 -0.24 13.71 -2.21
C ILE A 30 0.08 15.19 -2.50
N ALA A 31 0.64 15.92 -1.54
CA ALA A 31 1.00 17.33 -1.68
C ALA A 31 1.97 17.62 -2.84
N LYS A 32 2.79 16.62 -3.23
CA LYS A 32 3.72 16.73 -4.35
C LYS A 32 3.08 16.49 -5.72
N LYS A 33 1.76 16.26 -5.79
CA LYS A 33 1.08 15.94 -7.05
C LYS A 33 0.25 17.12 -7.55
N PRO A 34 0.29 17.42 -8.86
CA PRO A 34 -0.52 18.50 -9.45
C PRO A 34 -1.97 18.02 -9.63
N LEU A 35 -2.73 17.97 -8.54
CA LEU A 35 -4.14 17.58 -8.51
C LEU A 35 -5.00 18.85 -8.51
N LYS A 36 -5.91 18.98 -9.48
CA LYS A 36 -6.75 20.20 -9.67
C LYS A 36 -8.13 20.08 -9.03
N LYS A 37 -8.71 18.87 -9.07
CA LYS A 37 -10.06 18.59 -8.55
C LYS A 37 -10.03 17.97 -7.16
N THR A 38 -8.85 17.54 -6.67
CA THR A 38 -8.68 16.78 -5.43
C THR A 38 -8.30 17.69 -4.28
N THR A 39 -9.14 17.71 -3.25
CA THR A 39 -8.82 18.27 -1.93
C THR A 39 -8.36 17.13 -1.03
N HIS A 40 -7.20 17.29 -0.38
CA HIS A 40 -6.70 16.32 0.58
C HIS A 40 -6.90 16.82 2.01
N ILE A 41 -7.41 15.93 2.87
CA ILE A 41 -7.52 16.14 4.32
C ILE A 41 -7.18 14.86 5.07
N TYR A 42 -6.99 14.96 6.38
CA TYR A 42 -6.88 13.78 7.22
C TYR A 42 -8.24 13.12 7.45
N TYR A 43 -8.23 11.79 7.53
CA TYR A 43 -9.45 11.03 7.84
C TYR A 43 -9.93 11.38 9.26
N PRO A 44 -11.24 11.65 9.46
CA PRO A 44 -11.78 11.98 10.77
C PRO A 44 -11.75 10.78 11.70
N PHE A 45 -11.79 11.02 13.01
CA PHE A 45 -11.99 9.94 13.99
C PHE A 45 -13.31 9.23 13.74
N ASP A 46 -13.31 7.90 13.85
CA ASP A 46 -14.49 7.06 13.62
C ASP A 46 -15.46 7.11 14.79
N ILE A 47 -15.96 8.30 15.11
CA ILE A 47 -16.95 8.59 16.16
C ILE A 47 -18.23 9.09 15.49
N GLY A 48 -19.39 8.57 15.91
CA GLY A 48 -20.65 8.75 15.20
C GLY A 48 -21.02 10.20 14.87
N PHE A 49 -20.88 11.15 15.80
CA PHE A 49 -21.19 12.56 15.55
C PHE A 49 -20.16 13.24 14.65
N ILE A 50 -18.85 12.90 14.78
CA ILE A 50 -17.78 13.42 13.93
C ILE A 50 -17.99 12.96 12.49
N CYS A 51 -18.26 11.66 12.29
CA CYS A 51 -18.54 11.11 10.97
C CYS A 51 -19.79 11.77 10.34
N ASN A 52 -20.83 12.03 11.14
CA ASN A 52 -22.04 12.70 10.65
C ASN A 52 -21.76 14.13 10.20
N ASN A 53 -21.05 14.93 11.01
CA ASN A 53 -20.67 16.31 10.67
C ASN A 53 -19.77 16.35 9.43
N PHE A 54 -18.82 15.41 9.33
CA PHE A 54 -17.96 15.25 8.17
C PHE A 54 -18.77 15.02 6.89
N LEU A 55 -19.73 14.08 6.92
CA LEU A 55 -20.56 13.76 5.77
C LEU A 55 -21.55 14.89 5.44
N ASN A 56 -22.04 15.65 6.41
CA ASN A 56 -22.89 16.81 6.19
C ASN A 56 -22.11 17.96 5.50
N TYR A 57 -20.85 18.16 5.87
CA TYR A 57 -20.01 19.22 5.29
C TYR A 57 -19.58 18.91 3.86
N TRP A 58 -19.17 17.65 3.60
CA TRP A 58 -18.61 17.28 2.30
C TRP A 58 -19.63 16.75 1.29
N GLU A 59 -20.78 16.30 1.73
CA GLU A 59 -21.90 15.77 0.92
C GLU A 59 -21.44 14.84 -0.23
N PRO A 60 -20.67 13.78 0.05
CA PRO A 60 -20.16 12.92 -1.02
C PRO A 60 -21.29 12.16 -1.72
N LYS A 61 -21.27 12.10 -3.03
CA LYS A 61 -22.20 11.29 -3.82
C LYS A 61 -21.84 9.81 -3.84
N ILE A 62 -20.58 9.49 -3.59
CA ILE A 62 -20.02 8.14 -3.52
C ILE A 62 -18.90 8.14 -2.47
N ALA A 63 -18.82 7.09 -1.67
CA ALA A 63 -17.73 6.83 -0.74
C ALA A 63 -16.91 5.62 -1.21
N ILE A 64 -15.59 5.81 -1.36
CA ILE A 64 -14.67 4.74 -1.82
C ILE A 64 -13.63 4.51 -0.75
N PHE A 65 -13.60 3.30 -0.20
CA PHE A 65 -12.57 2.84 0.73
C PHE A 65 -11.60 1.88 0.04
N VAL A 66 -10.37 1.83 0.52
CA VAL A 66 -9.29 1.08 -0.13
C VAL A 66 -8.60 0.13 0.85
N ASP A 67 -8.23 -1.04 0.38
CA ASP A 67 -7.53 -2.08 1.15
C ASP A 67 -8.32 -2.56 2.39
N SER A 68 -7.80 -2.30 3.59
CA SER A 68 -8.38 -2.79 4.86
C SER A 68 -9.07 -1.68 5.66
N GLU A 69 -9.47 -0.61 5.01
CA GLU A 69 -10.09 0.56 5.64
C GLU A 69 -11.56 0.28 5.95
N ILE A 70 -11.82 -0.37 7.10
CA ILE A 70 -13.16 -0.70 7.59
C ILE A 70 -13.44 0.14 8.84
N TRP A 71 -14.36 1.07 8.72
CA TRP A 71 -14.71 2.07 9.72
C TRP A 71 -16.20 1.98 10.09
N PRO A 72 -16.55 1.29 11.18
CA PRO A 72 -17.93 0.95 11.49
C PRO A 72 -18.89 2.14 11.62
N ASN A 73 -18.47 3.21 12.34
CA ASN A 73 -19.32 4.39 12.51
C ASN A 73 -19.48 5.18 11.21
N MET A 74 -18.39 5.35 10.46
CA MET A 74 -18.45 6.00 9.15
C MET A 74 -19.35 5.21 8.19
N TYR A 75 -19.23 3.88 8.14
CA TYR A 75 -20.07 3.01 7.31
C TYR A 75 -21.55 3.13 7.67
N GLU A 76 -21.86 3.21 8.98
CA GLU A 76 -23.22 3.43 9.47
C GLU A 76 -23.78 4.76 8.96
N LYS A 77 -23.02 5.85 9.09
CA LYS A 77 -23.47 7.18 8.66
C LYS A 77 -23.56 7.32 7.14
N ILE A 78 -22.67 6.69 6.39
CA ILE A 78 -22.75 6.62 4.92
C ILE A 78 -24.03 5.89 4.50
N ASN A 79 -24.31 4.74 5.13
CA ASN A 79 -25.51 3.95 4.82
C ASN A 79 -26.80 4.68 5.20
N SER A 80 -26.86 5.34 6.38
CA SER A 80 -28.03 6.12 6.81
C SER A 80 -28.35 7.28 5.85
N LYS A 81 -27.34 7.84 5.17
CA LYS A 81 -27.49 8.87 4.14
C LYS A 81 -27.71 8.30 2.73
N LYS A 82 -27.84 6.97 2.59
CA LYS A 82 -28.03 6.28 1.31
C LYS A 82 -26.90 6.55 0.30
N ILE A 83 -25.70 6.87 0.77
CA ILE A 83 -24.53 7.09 -0.08
C ILE A 83 -23.96 5.72 -0.49
N PRO A 84 -23.73 5.45 -1.79
CA PRO A 84 -23.10 4.21 -2.23
C PRO A 84 -21.71 4.06 -1.63
N LEU A 85 -21.42 2.92 -0.97
CA LEU A 85 -20.15 2.60 -0.34
C LEU A 85 -19.45 1.51 -1.14
N ILE A 86 -18.29 1.83 -1.67
CA ILE A 86 -17.48 0.93 -2.50
C ILE A 86 -16.17 0.62 -1.76
N LEU A 87 -15.86 -0.67 -1.61
CA LEU A 87 -14.60 -1.13 -1.05
C LEU A 87 -13.72 -1.70 -2.18
N ILE A 88 -12.69 -0.95 -2.59
CA ILE A 88 -11.80 -1.36 -3.68
C ILE A 88 -10.49 -1.94 -3.17
N ASN A 89 -9.90 -2.86 -3.94
CA ASN A 89 -8.67 -3.58 -3.57
C ASN A 89 -8.77 -4.19 -2.17
N ALA A 90 -9.97 -4.62 -1.79
CA ALA A 90 -10.26 -5.08 -0.44
C ALA A 90 -9.27 -6.18 -0.01
N ARG A 91 -8.75 -6.02 1.20
CA ARG A 91 -7.84 -6.96 1.82
C ARG A 91 -8.29 -7.30 3.23
N ILE A 92 -8.56 -8.57 3.47
CA ILE A 92 -8.83 -9.12 4.80
C ILE A 92 -7.86 -10.27 5.03
N THR A 93 -7.04 -10.17 6.07
CA THR A 93 -6.13 -11.25 6.46
C THR A 93 -6.88 -12.29 7.28
N SER A 94 -6.39 -13.53 7.33
CA SER A 94 -6.94 -14.59 8.18
C SER A 94 -7.07 -14.16 9.64
N LYS A 95 -6.06 -13.45 10.18
CA LYS A 95 -6.10 -12.90 11.54
C LYS A 95 -7.22 -11.87 11.73
N SER A 96 -7.39 -10.95 10.78
CA SER A 96 -8.47 -9.96 10.82
C SER A 96 -9.84 -10.62 10.70
N PHE A 97 -9.99 -11.58 9.78
CA PHE A 97 -11.22 -12.33 9.62
C PHE A 97 -11.63 -13.05 10.91
N LYS A 98 -10.71 -13.77 11.57
CA LYS A 98 -10.98 -14.43 12.85
C LYS A 98 -11.46 -13.45 13.94
N ARG A 99 -10.87 -12.26 14.02
CA ARG A 99 -11.31 -11.20 14.95
C ARG A 99 -12.73 -10.74 14.65
N TRP A 100 -13.08 -10.51 13.39
CA TRP A 100 -14.45 -10.15 13.01
C TRP A 100 -15.46 -11.25 13.31
N GLN A 101 -15.06 -12.52 13.23
CA GLN A 101 -15.94 -13.65 13.55
C GLN A 101 -16.31 -13.73 15.04
N ILE A 102 -15.48 -13.21 15.96
CA ILE A 102 -15.79 -13.19 17.41
C ILE A 102 -17.12 -12.43 17.64
N PHE A 103 -17.35 -11.35 16.91
CA PHE A 103 -18.57 -10.56 16.96
C PHE A 103 -19.33 -10.66 15.65
N SER A 104 -19.75 -11.87 15.29
CA SER A 104 -20.28 -12.18 13.95
C SER A 104 -21.50 -11.35 13.54
N SER A 105 -22.44 -11.09 14.46
CA SER A 105 -23.62 -10.25 14.19
C SER A 105 -23.23 -8.80 13.92
N PHE A 106 -22.31 -8.23 14.71
CA PHE A 106 -21.77 -6.90 14.48
C PHE A 106 -21.02 -6.84 13.15
N ALA A 107 -20.16 -7.81 12.87
CA ALA A 107 -19.44 -7.88 11.60
C ALA A 107 -20.41 -7.90 10.40
N LYS A 108 -21.42 -8.77 10.42
CA LYS A 108 -22.45 -8.83 9.37
C LYS A 108 -23.16 -7.49 9.20
N ASN A 109 -23.50 -6.82 10.29
CA ASN A 109 -24.10 -5.48 10.24
C ASN A 109 -23.17 -4.47 9.53
N VAL A 110 -21.88 -4.40 9.90
CA VAL A 110 -20.91 -3.48 9.29
C VAL A 110 -20.69 -3.79 7.81
N PHE A 111 -20.40 -5.04 7.47
CA PHE A 111 -20.05 -5.44 6.11
C PHE A 111 -21.23 -5.45 5.14
N SER A 112 -22.46 -5.64 5.62
CA SER A 112 -23.67 -5.57 4.78
C SER A 112 -23.94 -4.18 4.21
N LYS A 113 -23.35 -3.12 4.79
CA LYS A 113 -23.46 -1.73 4.32
C LYS A 113 -22.63 -1.46 3.05
N ILE A 114 -21.69 -2.35 2.73
CA ILE A 114 -20.87 -2.23 1.51
C ILE A 114 -21.75 -2.50 0.29
N THR A 115 -21.94 -1.49 -0.55
CA THR A 115 -22.71 -1.59 -1.79
C THR A 115 -22.06 -2.56 -2.78
N ILE A 116 -20.72 -2.47 -2.93
CA ILE A 116 -19.93 -3.40 -3.73
C ILE A 116 -18.52 -3.49 -3.21
N ALA A 117 -17.97 -4.70 -3.15
CA ALA A 117 -16.56 -4.93 -2.80
C ALA A 117 -15.78 -5.54 -3.98
N LEU A 118 -14.58 -5.04 -4.18
CA LEU A 118 -13.62 -5.49 -5.18
C LEU A 118 -12.38 -6.06 -4.48
N PRO A 119 -12.37 -7.35 -4.12
CA PRO A 119 -11.26 -7.98 -3.40
C PRO A 119 -10.01 -8.13 -4.27
N GLN A 120 -8.83 -8.07 -3.64
CA GLN A 120 -7.55 -8.24 -4.32
C GLN A 120 -7.18 -9.71 -4.61
N ASN A 121 -7.78 -10.67 -3.88
CA ASN A 121 -7.55 -12.10 -4.04
C ASN A 121 -8.79 -12.92 -3.64
N GLN A 122 -8.77 -14.20 -4.02
CA GLN A 122 -9.86 -15.15 -3.77
C GLN A 122 -10.12 -15.40 -2.27
N GLU A 123 -9.07 -15.42 -1.46
CA GLU A 123 -9.19 -15.61 -0.01
C GLU A 123 -10.03 -14.49 0.62
N THR A 124 -9.69 -13.23 0.30
CA THR A 124 -10.47 -12.06 0.75
C THR A 124 -11.90 -12.09 0.22
N GLN A 125 -12.13 -12.54 -1.02
CA GLN A 125 -13.46 -12.71 -1.57
C GLN A 125 -14.31 -13.65 -0.69
N ASN A 126 -13.75 -14.78 -0.30
CA ASN A 126 -14.42 -15.77 0.55
C ASN A 126 -14.72 -15.20 1.94
N TYR A 127 -13.79 -14.45 2.54
CA TYR A 127 -14.01 -13.79 3.82
C TYR A 127 -15.11 -12.74 3.74
N LEU A 128 -15.13 -11.90 2.72
CA LEU A 128 -16.17 -10.88 2.54
C LEU A 128 -17.57 -11.48 2.38
N LYS A 129 -17.71 -12.60 1.65
CA LYS A 129 -18.98 -13.34 1.56
C LYS A 129 -19.46 -13.78 2.96
N ARG A 130 -18.58 -14.39 3.75
CA ARG A 130 -18.90 -14.88 5.10
C ARG A 130 -19.19 -13.74 6.07
N LEU A 131 -18.62 -12.56 5.88
CA LEU A 131 -18.87 -11.36 6.67
C LEU A 131 -20.14 -10.61 6.24
N GLY A 132 -20.83 -11.04 5.18
CA GLY A 132 -22.15 -10.51 4.81
C GLY A 132 -22.16 -9.48 3.68
N VAL A 133 -21.08 -9.32 2.93
CA VAL A 133 -21.08 -8.46 1.74
C VAL A 133 -21.90 -9.11 0.63
N LYS A 134 -22.93 -8.40 0.14
CA LYS A 134 -23.88 -8.93 -0.86
C LYS A 134 -23.34 -8.90 -2.29
N LYS A 135 -22.70 -7.82 -2.71
CA LYS A 135 -22.16 -7.65 -4.08
C LYS A 135 -20.64 -7.66 -4.06
N ILE A 136 -20.04 -8.68 -4.66
CA ILE A 136 -18.59 -8.82 -4.73
C ILE A 136 -18.22 -9.11 -6.18
N LYS A 137 -17.28 -8.33 -6.72
CA LYS A 137 -16.71 -8.54 -8.06
C LYS A 137 -15.20 -8.67 -7.96
N PHE A 138 -14.66 -9.83 -8.31
CA PHE A 138 -13.22 -10.04 -8.35
C PHE A 138 -12.62 -9.39 -9.60
N VAL A 139 -11.71 -8.44 -9.42
CA VAL A 139 -11.03 -7.70 -10.48
C VAL A 139 -9.51 -7.77 -10.38
N GLY A 140 -8.99 -8.47 -9.36
CA GLY A 140 -7.56 -8.56 -9.09
C GLY A 140 -7.00 -7.39 -8.28
N ASN A 141 -5.68 -7.33 -8.16
CA ASN A 141 -5.00 -6.37 -7.30
C ASN A 141 -4.62 -5.10 -8.09
N LEU A 142 -5.08 -3.95 -7.62
CA LEU A 142 -4.78 -2.63 -8.22
C LEU A 142 -3.28 -2.32 -8.33
N LYS A 143 -2.44 -2.96 -7.52
CA LYS A 143 -0.97 -2.78 -7.59
C LYS A 143 -0.38 -3.25 -8.92
N TYR A 144 -1.04 -4.17 -9.62
CA TYR A 144 -0.61 -4.66 -10.94
C TYR A 144 -1.02 -3.74 -12.10
N PHE A 145 -1.86 -2.74 -11.86
CA PHE A 145 -2.26 -1.75 -12.86
C PHE A 145 -1.21 -0.67 -13.17
N LYS A 146 0.02 -0.80 -12.65
CA LYS A 146 1.11 0.08 -13.00
C LYS A 146 1.58 -0.19 -14.43
N ASN A 147 1.05 0.57 -15.38
CA ASN A 147 1.50 0.59 -16.78
C ASN A 147 2.78 1.42 -17.00
N ASP A 148 3.48 1.80 -15.97
CA ASP A 148 4.77 2.46 -16.13
C ASP A 148 5.83 1.39 -16.45
N LYS A 149 6.01 1.11 -17.74
CA LYS A 149 7.28 0.63 -18.24
C LYS A 149 8.31 1.74 -17.94
N GLN A 150 8.78 1.82 -16.70
CA GLN A 150 9.96 2.62 -16.41
C GLN A 150 11.08 2.04 -17.27
N SER A 151 11.44 2.77 -18.31
CA SER A 151 12.65 2.44 -19.07
C SER A 151 13.82 2.49 -18.10
N LEU A 152 14.42 1.35 -17.83
CA LEU A 152 15.60 1.28 -16.99
C LEU A 152 16.66 2.20 -17.60
N ASN A 153 17.27 3.04 -16.78
CA ASN A 153 18.36 3.90 -17.21
C ASN A 153 19.44 3.04 -17.87
N LYS A 154 19.77 3.31 -19.14
CA LYS A 154 20.74 2.55 -19.92
C LYS A 154 22.08 2.35 -19.20
N ASN A 155 22.51 3.34 -18.41
CA ASN A 155 23.73 3.27 -17.61
C ASN A 155 23.63 2.21 -16.50
N VAL A 156 22.44 2.06 -15.88
CA VAL A 156 22.19 1.03 -14.86
C VAL A 156 22.23 -0.36 -15.51
N GLN A 157 21.58 -0.53 -16.66
CA GLN A 157 21.61 -1.79 -17.39
C GLN A 157 23.04 -2.18 -17.78
N LYS A 158 23.83 -1.25 -18.32
CA LYS A 158 25.24 -1.47 -18.72
C LYS A 158 26.09 -1.92 -17.51
N TYR A 159 25.85 -1.35 -16.33
CA TYR A 159 26.59 -1.69 -15.11
C TYR A 159 26.35 -3.14 -14.68
N PHE A 160 25.13 -3.67 -14.84
CA PHE A 160 24.79 -5.03 -14.42
C PHE A 160 24.94 -6.11 -15.50
N LYS A 161 25.35 -5.72 -16.72
CA LYS A 161 25.33 -6.60 -17.91
C LYS A 161 26.02 -7.96 -17.71
N ASN A 162 27.14 -8.03 -16.98
CA ASN A 162 27.90 -9.27 -16.77
C ASN A 162 27.96 -9.66 -15.29
N LYS A 163 27.01 -9.20 -14.48
CA LYS A 163 26.99 -9.45 -13.05
C LYS A 163 25.80 -10.30 -12.65
N LYS A 164 26.01 -11.20 -11.70
CA LYS A 164 24.90 -11.88 -11.04
C LYS A 164 24.40 -10.98 -9.92
N VAL A 165 23.10 -10.70 -9.90
CA VAL A 165 22.49 -9.81 -8.93
C VAL A 165 21.61 -10.62 -7.99
N PHE A 166 21.88 -10.51 -6.70
CA PHE A 166 21.00 -10.99 -5.63
C PHE A 166 20.36 -9.76 -4.97
N CYS A 167 19.03 -9.65 -5.02
CA CYS A 167 18.30 -8.54 -4.43
C CYS A 167 17.51 -9.01 -3.22
N ALA A 168 17.76 -8.41 -2.06
CA ALA A 168 16.98 -8.57 -0.84
C ALA A 168 16.24 -7.28 -0.54
N ALA A 169 14.92 -7.30 -0.73
CA ALA A 169 14.06 -6.12 -0.60
C ALA A 169 13.16 -6.21 0.63
N SER A 170 12.88 -5.03 1.23
CA SER A 170 12.08 -4.87 2.45
C SER A 170 12.66 -5.62 3.65
N THR A 171 13.97 -5.60 3.80
CA THR A 171 14.65 -6.31 4.89
C THR A 171 14.38 -5.67 6.25
N HIS A 172 14.29 -6.51 7.27
CA HIS A 172 14.08 -6.16 8.66
C HIS A 172 15.35 -6.41 9.50
N TYR A 173 15.29 -5.98 10.76
CA TYR A 173 16.39 -6.15 11.71
C TYR A 173 16.90 -7.61 11.74
N ASN A 174 18.22 -7.79 11.74
CA ASN A 174 18.97 -9.04 11.65
C ASN A 174 18.93 -9.77 10.28
N GLU A 175 18.00 -9.48 9.38
CA GLU A 175 17.98 -10.12 8.06
C GLU A 175 19.20 -9.69 7.24
N GLU A 176 19.60 -8.42 7.35
CA GLU A 176 20.73 -7.87 6.60
C GLU A 176 22.06 -8.59 6.93
N LYS A 177 22.25 -8.95 8.19
CA LYS A 177 23.41 -9.75 8.61
C LYS A 177 23.41 -11.16 8.02
N ILE A 178 22.25 -11.81 7.98
CA ILE A 178 22.08 -13.13 7.34
C ILE A 178 22.42 -13.04 5.86
N ILE A 179 21.90 -12.00 5.19
CA ILE A 179 22.14 -11.75 3.76
C ILE A 179 23.62 -11.46 3.50
N GLY A 180 24.29 -10.70 4.38
CA GLY A 180 25.73 -10.45 4.28
C GLY A 180 26.54 -11.75 4.34
N LYS A 181 26.23 -12.65 5.30
CA LYS A 181 26.86 -13.97 5.39
C LYS A 181 26.55 -14.85 4.17
N LEU A 182 25.32 -14.80 3.65
CA LEU A 182 24.93 -15.49 2.43
C LEU A 182 25.70 -14.97 1.22
N HIS A 183 25.88 -13.64 1.10
CA HIS A 183 26.70 -13.04 0.06
C HIS A 183 28.10 -13.63 0.05
N LEU A 184 28.78 -13.71 1.19
CA LEU A 184 30.13 -14.28 1.31
C LEU A 184 30.18 -15.74 0.84
N LYS A 185 29.17 -16.55 1.17
CA LYS A 185 29.07 -17.94 0.67
C LYS A 185 28.87 -17.99 -0.84
N LEU A 186 27.94 -17.20 -1.36
CA LEU A 186 27.62 -17.18 -2.78
C LEU A 186 28.76 -16.59 -3.62
N LYS A 187 29.52 -15.61 -3.12
CA LYS A 187 30.65 -15.00 -3.78
C LYS A 187 31.76 -16.00 -4.10
N LYS A 188 31.93 -17.03 -3.26
CA LYS A 188 32.87 -18.15 -3.53
C LYS A 188 32.51 -18.89 -4.83
N LYS A 189 31.20 -19.05 -5.12
CA LYS A 189 30.72 -19.73 -6.31
C LYS A 189 30.55 -18.77 -7.50
N PHE A 190 30.17 -17.52 -7.23
CA PHE A 190 29.88 -16.51 -8.24
C PHE A 190 30.75 -15.27 -8.04
N LYS A 191 31.92 -15.25 -8.64
CA LYS A 191 32.92 -14.15 -8.46
C LYS A 191 32.37 -12.77 -8.84
N ASN A 192 31.44 -12.72 -9.79
CA ASN A 192 30.78 -11.48 -10.26
C ASN A 192 29.45 -11.16 -9.57
N LEU A 193 29.20 -11.73 -8.40
CA LEU A 193 27.98 -11.48 -7.63
C LEU A 193 27.98 -10.08 -7.02
N ILE A 194 26.84 -9.40 -7.13
CA ILE A 194 26.49 -8.18 -6.39
C ILE A 194 25.23 -8.48 -5.59
N THR A 195 25.20 -8.03 -4.33
CA THR A 195 23.98 -8.05 -3.52
C THR A 195 23.45 -6.64 -3.33
N ILE A 196 22.17 -6.46 -3.66
CA ILE A 196 21.44 -5.21 -3.46
C ILE A 196 20.55 -5.41 -2.23
N LEU A 197 20.74 -4.55 -1.22
CA LEU A 197 19.90 -4.49 -0.03
C LEU A 197 18.97 -3.27 -0.10
N VAL A 198 17.68 -3.51 0.07
CA VAL A 198 16.66 -2.45 0.13
C VAL A 198 15.95 -2.60 1.49
N PRO A 199 16.41 -1.91 2.54
CA PRO A 199 15.83 -2.05 3.86
C PRO A 199 14.42 -1.47 3.93
N ARG A 200 13.57 -2.05 4.78
CA ARG A 200 12.21 -1.55 5.05
C ARG A 200 12.23 -0.15 5.67
N HIS A 201 13.22 0.12 6.54
CA HIS A 201 13.39 1.36 7.26
C HIS A 201 14.74 1.98 6.90
N ILE A 202 14.71 3.04 6.10
CA ILE A 202 15.91 3.73 5.59
C ILE A 202 16.74 4.43 6.66
N ASN A 203 16.14 4.81 7.78
CA ASN A 203 16.84 5.40 8.94
C ASN A 203 17.85 4.45 9.59
N ARG A 204 17.83 3.15 9.25
CA ARG A 204 18.80 2.13 9.71
C ARG A 204 19.99 1.96 8.76
N SER A 205 20.09 2.76 7.70
CA SER A 205 21.12 2.55 6.66
C SER A 205 22.54 2.56 7.23
N GLU A 206 22.83 3.44 8.20
CA GLU A 206 24.14 3.53 8.81
C GLU A 206 24.49 2.29 9.66
N ASP A 207 23.56 1.85 10.50
CA ASP A 207 23.72 0.66 11.32
C ASP A 207 23.99 -0.58 10.44
N ILE A 208 23.22 -0.70 9.35
CA ILE A 208 23.35 -1.80 8.39
C ILE A 208 24.73 -1.76 7.72
N LYS A 209 25.20 -0.57 7.32
CA LYS A 209 26.56 -0.44 6.75
C LYS A 209 27.64 -0.89 7.71
N GLN A 210 27.56 -0.46 8.97
CA GLN A 210 28.52 -0.85 10.00
C GLN A 210 28.50 -2.36 10.26
N GLU A 211 27.30 -2.96 10.34
CA GLU A 211 27.16 -4.41 10.55
C GLU A 211 27.76 -5.21 9.39
N LEU A 212 27.52 -4.80 8.16
CA LEU A 212 28.07 -5.47 6.98
C LEU A 212 29.58 -5.28 6.82
N ARG A 213 30.11 -4.11 7.20
CA ARG A 213 31.57 -3.86 7.22
C ARG A 213 32.30 -4.72 8.24
N LYS A 214 31.68 -5.03 9.40
CA LYS A 214 32.21 -6.01 10.37
C LYS A 214 32.38 -7.41 9.76
N LEU A 215 31.59 -7.74 8.72
CA LEU A 215 31.76 -8.96 7.93
C LEU A 215 32.82 -8.82 6.81
N LYS A 216 33.60 -7.73 6.80
CA LYS A 216 34.61 -7.41 5.77
C LYS A 216 34.01 -7.25 4.36
N LEU A 217 32.74 -6.84 4.26
CA LEU A 217 32.08 -6.55 2.99
C LEU A 217 32.34 -5.09 2.58
N ILE A 218 32.57 -4.87 1.28
CA ILE A 218 32.57 -3.54 0.68
C ILE A 218 31.08 -3.13 0.53
N VAL A 219 30.72 -2.04 1.17
CA VAL A 219 29.33 -1.55 1.19
C VAL A 219 29.29 -0.13 0.66
N THR A 220 28.50 0.08 -0.38
CA THR A 220 28.22 1.41 -0.95
C THR A 220 26.74 1.75 -0.79
N GLU A 221 26.46 3.00 -0.50
CA GLU A 221 25.09 3.51 -0.38
C GLU A 221 24.67 4.24 -1.65
N ARG A 222 23.64 3.71 -2.32
CA ARG A 222 23.16 4.25 -3.59
C ARG A 222 22.43 5.58 -3.43
N SER A 223 21.71 5.78 -2.32
CA SER A 223 21.02 7.04 -1.99
C SER A 223 21.97 8.22 -1.83
N SER A 224 23.24 7.99 -1.48
CA SER A 224 24.30 9.01 -1.42
C SER A 224 24.97 9.28 -2.76
N GLY A 225 24.43 8.76 -3.87
CA GLY A 225 24.97 8.97 -5.23
C GLY A 225 26.16 8.09 -5.62
N HIS A 226 26.67 7.24 -4.71
CA HIS A 226 27.81 6.37 -5.00
C HIS A 226 27.47 5.32 -6.06
N LYS A 227 28.43 5.06 -6.95
CA LYS A 227 28.32 3.94 -7.89
C LYS A 227 28.50 2.63 -7.12
N PRO A 228 27.79 1.55 -7.51
CA PRO A 228 28.04 0.23 -6.94
C PRO A 228 29.47 -0.19 -7.22
N SER A 229 30.15 -0.76 -6.22
CA SER A 229 31.53 -1.28 -6.33
C SER A 229 31.54 -2.71 -6.86
#